data_21dd2827f3e4f4754061cfb3e902f49a
#
_entry.id   21dd2827f3e4f4754061cfb3e902f49a
#
_cell.length_a   1.000
_cell.length_b   1.000
_cell.length_c   1.000
_cell.angle_alpha   90.00
_cell.angle_beta   90.00
_cell.angle_gamma   90.00
#
_symmetry.space_group_name_H-M   'P 1'
#
loop_
_entity.id
_entity.type
_entity.pdbx_description
1 polymer ?
#
loop_
_entity_poly.entity_id
_entity_poly.type
_entity_poly.pdbx_seq_one_letter_code
_entity_poly.pdbx_strand_id
1 'polypeptide(L)'
;MIRLVIAEDQALVLGAIASLLALEADLDIVGRAADGAEALDLALKLAPDVLLTDIEMPHLSGLDVAAQLMAAQSPVKVLIVTTFGRAGYLRRAIDAGVGGYLLKDSQADRLADAIRRVAAGLRVIDPEIAAAAAFAPADPLTDRERAVLRLADEGRSNKEIGRALSLSPGTVRNYLAEAGAKLGAANRIEASRIARDHGWL
;
A
#
# COMPACT_ATOMS: atom_id res chain seq x y z
N MET A 1 -12.55 -10.23 21.30
CA MET A 1 -12.90 -9.02 20.53
C MET A 1 -11.65 -8.64 19.75
N ILE A 2 -11.75 -8.53 18.43
CA ILE A 2 -10.63 -8.19 17.55
C ILE A 2 -10.47 -6.67 17.53
N ARG A 3 -9.31 -6.17 17.95
CA ARG A 3 -8.99 -4.74 17.97
C ARG A 3 -8.54 -4.29 16.58
N LEU A 4 -9.17 -3.25 16.05
CA LEU A 4 -9.01 -2.79 14.67
C LEU A 4 -8.60 -1.32 14.62
N VAL A 5 -7.59 -0.98 13.83
CA VAL A 5 -7.34 0.37 13.35
C VAL A 5 -7.72 0.43 11.86
N ILE A 6 -8.39 1.50 11.45
CA ILE A 6 -8.81 1.74 10.07
C ILE A 6 -8.08 2.97 9.54
N ALA A 7 -7.43 2.86 8.39
CA ALA A 7 -6.72 3.94 7.73
C ALA A 7 -7.25 4.16 6.29
N GLU A 8 -7.74 5.38 6.04
CA GLU A 8 -8.40 5.76 4.79
C GLU A 8 -8.40 7.29 4.68
N ASP A 9 -7.90 7.84 3.58
CA ASP A 9 -7.80 9.30 3.39
C ASP A 9 -9.14 9.96 2.99
N GLN A 10 -10.07 9.19 2.45
CA GLN A 10 -11.39 9.67 2.10
C GLN A 10 -12.34 9.57 3.32
N ALA A 11 -12.61 10.69 3.96
CA ALA A 11 -13.40 10.75 5.21
C ALA A 11 -14.78 10.06 5.12
N LEU A 12 -15.45 10.14 3.95
CA LEU A 12 -16.72 9.46 3.74
C LEU A 12 -16.57 7.93 3.73
N VAL A 13 -15.53 7.43 3.06
CA VAL A 13 -15.23 5.98 2.97
C VAL A 13 -14.81 5.46 4.34
N LEU A 14 -13.92 6.16 5.04
CA LEU A 14 -13.53 5.86 6.42
C LEU A 14 -14.74 5.74 7.34
N GLY A 15 -15.64 6.74 7.27
CA GLY A 15 -16.88 6.74 8.06
C GLY A 15 -17.82 5.58 7.72
N ALA A 16 -17.97 5.25 6.43
CA ALA A 16 -18.81 4.15 5.98
C ALA A 16 -18.27 2.79 6.45
N ILE A 17 -16.98 2.52 6.23
CA ILE A 17 -16.32 1.27 6.67
C ILE A 17 -16.44 1.13 8.19
N ALA A 18 -16.14 2.19 8.94
CA ALA A 18 -16.22 2.17 10.39
C ALA A 18 -17.64 1.90 10.89
N SER A 19 -18.66 2.49 10.26
CA SER A 19 -20.07 2.27 10.63
C SER A 19 -20.52 0.85 10.34
N LEU A 20 -20.12 0.28 9.21
CA LEU A 20 -20.43 -1.11 8.86
C LEU A 20 -19.78 -2.09 9.84
N LEU A 21 -18.49 -1.91 10.15
CA LEU A 21 -17.77 -2.80 11.07
C LEU A 21 -18.20 -2.64 12.52
N ALA A 22 -18.72 -1.49 12.93
CA ALA A 22 -19.29 -1.29 14.27
C ALA A 22 -20.57 -2.10 14.53
N LEU A 23 -21.19 -2.67 13.49
CA LEU A 23 -22.34 -3.58 13.64
C LEU A 23 -21.91 -5.00 14.07
N GLU A 24 -20.64 -5.32 13.92
CA GLU A 24 -20.07 -6.62 14.26
C GLU A 24 -19.68 -6.67 15.75
N ALA A 25 -20.35 -7.48 16.54
CA ALA A 25 -20.18 -7.52 18.01
C ALA A 25 -18.79 -7.99 18.48
N ASP A 26 -18.03 -8.64 17.61
CA ASP A 26 -16.68 -9.18 17.89
C ASP A 26 -15.54 -8.28 17.40
N LEU A 27 -15.85 -7.14 16.74
CA LEU A 27 -14.87 -6.16 16.27
C LEU A 27 -14.88 -4.89 17.15
N ASP A 28 -13.71 -4.36 17.47
CA ASP A 28 -13.52 -3.15 18.26
C ASP A 28 -12.61 -2.17 17.52
N ILE A 29 -13.18 -1.06 17.05
CA ILE A 29 -12.43 -0.02 16.32
C ILE A 29 -11.75 0.89 17.33
N VAL A 30 -10.48 0.62 17.60
CA VAL A 30 -9.66 1.34 18.59
C VAL A 30 -8.97 2.59 18.03
N GLY A 31 -8.95 2.78 16.71
CA GLY A 31 -8.36 3.96 16.08
C GLY A 31 -8.79 4.14 14.62
N ARG A 32 -8.71 5.39 14.16
CA ARG A 32 -8.96 5.78 12.77
C ARG A 32 -7.87 6.74 12.34
N ALA A 33 -7.32 6.55 11.15
CA ALA A 33 -6.27 7.37 10.56
C ALA A 33 -6.74 7.92 9.21
N ALA A 34 -6.38 9.16 8.91
CA ALA A 34 -6.67 9.82 7.64
C ALA A 34 -5.47 9.82 6.67
N ASP A 35 -4.33 9.29 7.09
CA ASP A 35 -3.14 9.12 6.26
C ASP A 35 -2.24 7.98 6.77
N GLY A 36 -1.24 7.62 5.96
CA GLY A 36 -0.35 6.50 6.30
C GLY A 36 0.61 6.78 7.46
N ALA A 37 0.97 8.03 7.73
CA ALA A 37 1.85 8.35 8.85
C ALA A 37 1.09 8.20 10.18
N GLU A 38 -0.14 8.70 10.25
CA GLU A 38 -1.05 8.51 11.38
C GLU A 38 -1.38 7.01 11.58
N ALA A 39 -1.60 6.27 10.47
CA ALA A 39 -1.86 4.84 10.51
C ALA A 39 -0.70 4.05 11.17
N LEU A 40 0.53 4.38 10.81
CA LEU A 40 1.73 3.75 11.39
C LEU A 40 1.86 4.09 12.88
N ASP A 41 1.69 5.36 13.25
CA ASP A 41 1.78 5.79 14.66
C ASP A 41 0.73 5.09 15.52
N LEU A 42 -0.54 5.06 15.07
CA LEU A 42 -1.61 4.36 15.78
C LEU A 42 -1.38 2.85 15.85
N ALA A 43 -0.89 2.22 14.78
CA ALA A 43 -0.60 0.78 14.78
C ALA A 43 0.49 0.43 15.80
N LEU A 44 1.57 1.22 15.87
CA LEU A 44 2.66 1.00 16.82
C LEU A 44 2.23 1.30 18.27
N LYS A 45 1.44 2.37 18.48
CA LYS A 45 1.03 2.82 19.81
C LYS A 45 -0.08 1.97 20.42
N LEU A 46 -1.07 1.58 19.63
CA LEU A 46 -2.25 0.84 20.11
C LEU A 46 -2.07 -0.68 19.99
N ALA A 47 -1.11 -1.15 19.17
CA ALA A 47 -0.89 -2.55 18.87
C ALA A 47 -2.21 -3.30 18.62
N PRO A 48 -3.00 -2.92 17.57
CA PRO A 48 -4.24 -3.61 17.24
C PRO A 48 -3.96 -5.03 16.73
N ASP A 49 -4.96 -5.89 16.71
CA ASP A 49 -4.85 -7.20 16.08
C ASP A 49 -4.75 -7.06 14.55
N VAL A 50 -5.52 -6.11 13.97
CA VAL A 50 -5.53 -5.85 12.54
C VAL A 50 -5.49 -4.34 12.26
N LEU A 51 -4.64 -3.95 11.32
CA LEU A 51 -4.67 -2.67 10.63
C LEU A 51 -5.36 -2.88 9.29
N LEU A 52 -6.55 -2.31 9.11
CA LEU A 52 -7.25 -2.19 7.84
C LEU A 52 -6.79 -0.90 7.16
N THR A 53 -6.22 -0.94 5.97
CA THR A 53 -5.64 0.24 5.32
C THR A 53 -5.90 0.28 3.82
N ASP A 54 -6.15 1.48 3.27
CA ASP A 54 -6.02 1.71 1.83
C ASP A 54 -4.55 1.70 1.42
N ILE A 55 -4.29 1.57 0.12
CA ILE A 55 -2.94 1.71 -0.46
C ILE A 55 -2.61 3.18 -0.68
N GLU A 56 -3.46 3.90 -1.40
CA GLU A 56 -3.17 5.26 -1.85
C GLU A 56 -3.60 6.28 -0.78
N MET A 57 -2.69 6.62 0.11
CA MET A 57 -2.87 7.64 1.15
C MET A 57 -1.74 8.65 1.14
N PRO A 58 -1.98 9.89 1.63
CA PRO A 58 -0.93 10.89 1.82
C PRO A 58 0.19 10.40 2.75
N HIS A 59 1.38 10.99 2.58
CA HIS A 59 2.60 10.76 3.35
C HIS A 59 3.20 9.36 3.18
N LEU A 60 2.49 8.32 3.59
CA LEU A 60 2.90 6.91 3.44
C LEU A 60 1.77 6.11 2.79
N SER A 61 2.09 5.30 1.80
CA SER A 61 1.13 4.34 1.28
C SER A 61 0.86 3.21 2.29
N GLY A 62 -0.30 2.56 2.21
CA GLY A 62 -0.59 1.40 3.06
C GLY A 62 0.42 0.26 2.90
N LEU A 63 1.05 0.14 1.73
CA LEU A 63 2.15 -0.81 1.50
C LEU A 63 3.44 -0.40 2.24
N ASP A 64 3.75 0.91 2.27
CA ASP A 64 4.92 1.41 3.01
C ASP A 64 4.70 1.27 4.52
N VAL A 65 3.47 1.47 5.01
CA VAL A 65 3.09 1.20 6.41
C VAL A 65 3.30 -0.29 6.74
N ALA A 66 2.81 -1.20 5.90
CA ALA A 66 2.99 -2.64 6.10
C ALA A 66 4.48 -3.03 6.14
N ALA A 67 5.30 -2.50 5.21
CA ALA A 67 6.73 -2.77 5.17
C ALA A 67 7.45 -2.27 6.44
N GLN A 68 7.07 -1.09 6.96
CA GLN A 68 7.64 -0.55 8.20
C GLN A 68 7.21 -1.35 9.43
N LEU A 69 5.95 -1.80 9.52
CA LEU A 69 5.49 -2.69 10.59
C LEU A 69 6.24 -4.03 10.56
N MET A 70 6.46 -4.60 9.38
CA MET A 70 7.25 -5.82 9.22
C MET A 70 8.71 -5.62 9.64
N ALA A 71 9.35 -4.52 9.22
CA ALA A 71 10.72 -4.19 9.61
C ALA A 71 10.86 -3.98 11.14
N ALA A 72 9.84 -3.43 11.79
CA ALA A 72 9.75 -3.26 13.23
C ALA A 72 9.39 -4.56 13.98
N GLN A 73 9.21 -5.67 13.26
CA GLN A 73 8.75 -6.96 13.81
C GLN A 73 7.43 -6.83 14.61
N SER A 74 6.56 -5.93 14.19
CA SER A 74 5.25 -5.71 14.83
C SER A 74 4.35 -6.94 14.69
N PRO A 75 3.60 -7.33 15.73
CA PRO A 75 2.62 -8.41 15.63
C PRO A 75 1.35 -8.02 14.87
N VAL A 76 1.16 -6.75 14.55
CA VAL A 76 -0.02 -6.21 13.88
C VAL A 76 -0.17 -6.85 12.50
N LYS A 77 -1.34 -7.42 12.24
CA LYS A 77 -1.67 -7.97 10.91
C LYS A 77 -2.20 -6.86 10.03
N VAL A 78 -1.75 -6.79 8.78
CA VAL A 78 -2.22 -5.78 7.84
C VAL A 78 -3.19 -6.41 6.85
N LEU A 79 -4.36 -5.78 6.67
CA LEU A 79 -5.35 -6.08 5.64
C LEU A 79 -5.49 -4.85 4.73
N ILE A 80 -5.13 -4.99 3.47
CA ILE A 80 -5.29 -3.96 2.45
C ILE A 80 -6.71 -4.01 1.88
N VAL A 81 -7.36 -2.85 1.77
CA VAL A 81 -8.64 -2.68 1.06
C VAL A 81 -8.50 -1.50 0.12
N THR A 82 -8.56 -1.76 -1.19
CA THR A 82 -8.27 -0.76 -2.21
C THR A 82 -9.25 -0.81 -3.38
N THR A 83 -9.38 0.30 -4.12
CA THR A 83 -10.13 0.32 -5.38
C THR A 83 -9.34 -0.31 -6.54
N PHE A 84 -8.03 -0.53 -6.39
CA PHE A 84 -7.15 -0.94 -7.47
C PHE A 84 -6.62 -2.38 -7.27
N GLY A 85 -7.06 -3.29 -8.15
CA GLY A 85 -6.54 -4.66 -8.24
C GLY A 85 -5.23 -4.78 -9.04
N ARG A 86 -4.31 -3.78 -8.95
CA ARG A 86 -3.06 -3.83 -9.72
C ARG A 86 -2.14 -4.94 -9.21
N ALA A 87 -1.70 -5.78 -10.13
CA ALA A 87 -0.90 -6.95 -9.81
C ALA A 87 0.43 -6.64 -9.10
N GLY A 88 1.06 -5.52 -9.44
CA GLY A 88 2.29 -5.07 -8.78
C GLY A 88 2.06 -4.72 -7.31
N TYR A 89 0.91 -4.17 -6.97
CA TYR A 89 0.55 -3.91 -5.57
C TYR A 89 0.39 -5.20 -4.78
N LEU A 90 -0.23 -6.24 -5.36
CA LEU A 90 -0.35 -7.53 -4.67
C LEU A 90 1.03 -8.14 -4.37
N ARG A 91 1.96 -8.12 -5.34
CA ARG A 91 3.32 -8.63 -5.12
C ARG A 91 4.02 -7.89 -3.99
N ARG A 92 3.99 -6.55 -4.01
CA ARG A 92 4.55 -5.71 -2.94
C ARG A 92 3.88 -5.97 -1.59
N ALA A 93 2.55 -6.18 -1.58
CA ALA A 93 1.81 -6.53 -0.36
C ALA A 93 2.28 -7.88 0.22
N ILE A 94 2.50 -8.88 -0.64
CA ILE A 94 3.03 -10.19 -0.22
C ILE A 94 4.43 -10.04 0.35
N ASP A 95 5.32 -9.30 -0.33
CA ASP A 95 6.70 -9.04 0.11
C ASP A 95 6.75 -8.24 1.43
N ALA A 96 5.78 -7.36 1.66
CA ALA A 96 5.59 -6.61 2.91
C ALA A 96 4.88 -7.41 4.02
N GLY A 97 4.62 -8.71 3.82
CA GLY A 97 4.01 -9.57 4.83
C GLY A 97 2.52 -9.30 5.10
N VAL A 98 1.82 -8.64 4.19
CA VAL A 98 0.39 -8.34 4.32
C VAL A 98 -0.42 -9.63 4.46
N GLY A 99 -1.31 -9.68 5.46
CA GLY A 99 -2.16 -10.82 5.75
C GLY A 99 -3.38 -10.94 4.83
N GLY A 100 -3.86 -9.81 4.27
CA GLY A 100 -5.02 -9.84 3.37
C GLY A 100 -5.02 -8.70 2.36
N TYR A 101 -5.68 -8.94 1.22
CA TYR A 101 -5.83 -7.96 0.13
C TYR A 101 -7.22 -8.11 -0.50
N LEU A 102 -8.06 -7.09 -0.38
CA LEU A 102 -9.42 -7.04 -0.89
C LEU A 102 -9.66 -5.80 -1.75
N LEU A 103 -10.68 -5.88 -2.60
CA LEU A 103 -11.21 -4.72 -3.31
C LEU A 103 -12.27 -4.00 -2.46
N LYS A 104 -12.37 -2.67 -2.59
CA LYS A 104 -13.39 -1.83 -1.89
C LYS A 104 -14.83 -2.08 -2.37
N ASP A 105 -15.01 -2.72 -3.53
CA ASP A 105 -16.32 -3.15 -4.04
C ASP A 105 -16.79 -4.49 -3.45
N SER A 106 -15.98 -5.11 -2.60
CA SER A 106 -16.37 -6.33 -1.87
C SER A 106 -17.54 -6.05 -0.94
N GLN A 107 -18.42 -7.05 -0.79
CA GLN A 107 -19.54 -6.96 0.16
C GLN A 107 -19.06 -6.82 1.61
N ALA A 108 -19.82 -6.11 2.45
CA ALA A 108 -19.47 -5.84 3.84
C ALA A 108 -19.20 -7.12 4.66
N ASP A 109 -20.02 -8.17 4.45
CA ASP A 109 -19.86 -9.46 5.14
C ASP A 109 -18.50 -10.12 4.80
N ARG A 110 -18.03 -9.97 3.55
CA ARG A 110 -16.70 -10.46 3.13
C ARG A 110 -15.57 -9.72 3.84
N LEU A 111 -15.74 -8.41 4.07
CA LEU A 111 -14.74 -7.61 4.78
C LEU A 111 -14.60 -8.05 6.25
N ALA A 112 -15.73 -8.24 6.95
CA ALA A 112 -15.73 -8.71 8.33
C ALA A 112 -15.13 -10.12 8.46
N ASP A 113 -15.49 -11.04 7.55
CA ASP A 113 -14.88 -12.39 7.50
C ASP A 113 -13.37 -12.32 7.25
N ALA A 114 -12.94 -11.49 6.31
CA ALA A 114 -11.52 -11.32 6.01
C ALA A 114 -10.73 -10.80 7.22
N ILE A 115 -11.27 -9.83 7.98
CA ILE A 115 -10.67 -9.32 9.21
C ILE A 115 -10.49 -10.47 10.22
N ARG A 116 -11.52 -11.30 10.44
CA ARG A 116 -11.44 -12.45 11.35
C ARG A 116 -10.38 -13.45 10.94
N ARG A 117 -10.32 -13.78 9.66
CA ARG A 117 -9.33 -14.71 9.10
C ARG A 117 -7.90 -14.18 9.20
N VAL A 118 -7.71 -12.89 8.88
CA VAL A 118 -6.39 -12.23 8.99
C VAL A 118 -5.98 -12.16 10.47
N ALA A 119 -6.87 -11.81 11.39
CA ALA A 119 -6.59 -11.83 12.82
C ALA A 119 -6.16 -13.22 13.32
N ALA A 120 -6.75 -14.28 12.76
CA ALA A 120 -6.36 -15.67 13.02
C ALA A 120 -5.04 -16.11 12.35
N GLY A 121 -4.37 -15.22 11.60
CA GLY A 121 -3.12 -15.50 10.89
C GLY A 121 -3.28 -16.20 9.54
N LEU A 122 -4.49 -16.29 9.02
CA LEU A 122 -4.76 -16.82 7.69
C LEU A 122 -4.53 -15.73 6.63
N ARG A 123 -4.13 -16.14 5.43
CA ARG A 123 -4.04 -15.24 4.28
C ARG A 123 -5.37 -15.15 3.55
N VAL A 124 -5.76 -13.91 3.19
CA VAL A 124 -6.99 -13.62 2.44
C VAL A 124 -6.65 -12.76 1.24
N ILE A 125 -6.76 -13.30 0.04
CA ILE A 125 -6.53 -12.55 -1.20
C ILE A 125 -7.79 -12.70 -2.05
N ASP A 126 -8.24 -11.59 -2.63
CA ASP A 126 -9.36 -11.63 -3.57
C ASP A 126 -8.96 -12.49 -4.79
N PRO A 127 -9.79 -13.47 -5.20
CA PRO A 127 -9.47 -14.38 -6.30
C PRO A 127 -9.20 -13.68 -7.63
N GLU A 128 -9.91 -12.57 -7.92
CA GLU A 128 -9.72 -11.81 -9.16
C GLU A 128 -8.34 -11.14 -9.19
N ILE A 129 -7.91 -10.58 -8.05
CA ILE A 129 -6.58 -9.98 -7.90
C ILE A 129 -5.50 -11.06 -8.00
N ALA A 130 -5.69 -12.21 -7.38
CA ALA A 130 -4.75 -13.31 -7.45
C ALA A 130 -4.59 -13.83 -8.89
N ALA A 131 -5.70 -13.96 -9.62
CA ALA A 131 -5.69 -14.35 -11.03
C ALA A 131 -4.97 -13.31 -11.90
N ALA A 132 -5.27 -12.02 -11.74
CA ALA A 132 -4.62 -10.95 -12.48
C ALA A 132 -3.10 -10.92 -12.21
N ALA A 133 -2.68 -11.11 -10.98
CA ALA A 133 -1.28 -11.11 -10.58
C ALA A 133 -0.48 -12.31 -11.14
N ALA A 134 -1.13 -13.45 -11.37
CA ALA A 134 -0.48 -14.64 -11.93
C ALA A 134 0.03 -14.42 -13.37
N PHE A 135 -0.59 -13.51 -14.11
CA PHE A 135 -0.23 -13.20 -15.50
C PHE A 135 0.45 -11.85 -15.67
N ALA A 136 0.66 -11.10 -14.60
CA ALA A 136 1.26 -9.77 -14.66
C ALA A 136 2.78 -9.85 -14.89
N PRO A 137 3.35 -8.89 -15.65
CA PRO A 137 4.79 -8.81 -15.80
C PRO A 137 5.48 -8.55 -14.46
N ALA A 138 6.68 -9.10 -14.31
CA ALA A 138 7.51 -8.79 -13.15
C ALA A 138 7.94 -7.32 -13.16
N ASP A 139 8.09 -6.74 -11.97
CA ASP A 139 8.62 -5.39 -11.82
C ASP A 139 10.09 -5.35 -12.28
N PRO A 140 10.43 -4.59 -13.35
CA PRO A 140 11.79 -4.51 -13.85
C PRO A 140 12.65 -3.49 -13.09
N LEU A 141 12.04 -2.70 -12.19
CA LEU A 141 12.71 -1.61 -11.49
C LEU A 141 13.46 -2.09 -10.26
N THR A 142 14.65 -1.55 -10.03
CA THR A 142 15.33 -1.67 -8.75
C THR A 142 14.69 -0.74 -7.72
N ASP A 143 14.94 -0.97 -6.43
CA ASP A 143 14.42 -0.10 -5.34
C ASP A 143 14.87 1.36 -5.50
N ARG A 144 16.10 1.58 -5.98
CA ARG A 144 16.63 2.93 -6.23
C ARG A 144 15.95 3.62 -7.40
N GLU A 145 15.74 2.92 -8.51
CA GLU A 145 15.00 3.43 -9.67
C GLU A 145 13.55 3.76 -9.28
N ARG A 146 12.91 2.89 -8.51
CA ARG A 146 11.55 3.09 -8.01
C ARG A 146 11.46 4.31 -7.10
N ALA A 147 12.38 4.47 -6.14
CA ALA A 147 12.41 5.62 -5.24
C ALA A 147 12.60 6.94 -6.00
N VAL A 148 13.50 6.95 -6.99
CA VAL A 148 13.73 8.12 -7.84
C VAL A 148 12.51 8.43 -8.70
N LEU A 149 11.91 7.42 -9.31
CA LEU A 149 10.76 7.58 -10.21
C LEU A 149 9.50 8.03 -9.44
N ARG A 150 9.29 7.56 -8.21
CA ARG A 150 8.20 8.00 -7.32
C ARG A 150 8.29 9.50 -7.03
N LEU A 151 9.46 10.01 -6.65
CA LEU A 151 9.67 11.44 -6.43
C LEU A 151 9.56 12.27 -7.72
N ALA A 152 9.94 11.68 -8.86
CA ALA A 152 9.75 12.33 -10.16
C ALA A 152 8.26 12.43 -10.55
N ASP A 153 7.46 11.44 -10.17
CA ASP A 153 6.00 11.42 -10.34
C ASP A 153 5.29 12.50 -9.52
N GLU A 154 5.83 12.82 -8.33
CA GLU A 154 5.40 13.96 -7.51
C GLU A 154 5.77 15.33 -8.13
N GLY A 155 6.38 15.36 -9.31
CA GLY A 155 6.79 16.58 -10.01
C GLY A 155 8.12 17.18 -9.55
N ARG A 156 8.88 16.51 -8.67
CA ARG A 156 10.15 17.02 -8.16
C ARG A 156 11.22 17.10 -9.25
N SER A 157 12.06 18.14 -9.15
CA SER A 157 13.25 18.29 -9.99
C SER A 157 14.36 17.32 -9.57
N ASN A 158 15.28 17.01 -10.48
CA ASN A 158 16.43 16.14 -10.17
C ASN A 158 17.27 16.63 -8.97
N LYS A 159 17.29 17.96 -8.72
CA LYS A 159 17.98 18.55 -7.57
C LYS A 159 17.26 18.25 -6.25
N GLU A 160 15.92 18.32 -6.25
CA GLU A 160 15.09 18.00 -5.07
C GLU A 160 15.11 16.50 -4.77
N ILE A 161 14.99 15.66 -5.81
CA ILE A 161 15.12 14.20 -5.69
C ILE A 161 16.51 13.85 -5.12
N GLY A 162 17.57 14.46 -5.66
CA GLY A 162 18.93 14.25 -5.18
C GLY A 162 19.09 14.60 -3.70
N ARG A 163 18.50 15.70 -3.23
CA ARG A 163 18.49 16.06 -1.80
C ARG A 163 17.75 15.04 -0.95
N ALA A 164 16.55 14.63 -1.40
CA ALA A 164 15.71 13.68 -0.66
C ALA A 164 16.37 12.30 -0.51
N LEU A 165 17.10 11.84 -1.53
CA LEU A 165 17.70 10.50 -1.56
C LEU A 165 19.21 10.49 -1.31
N SER A 166 19.83 11.63 -0.98
CA SER A 166 21.27 11.80 -0.81
C SER A 166 22.07 11.39 -2.06
N LEU A 167 21.58 11.81 -3.24
CA LEU A 167 22.18 11.53 -4.55
C LEU A 167 22.60 12.83 -5.25
N SER A 168 23.58 12.73 -6.17
CA SER A 168 23.86 13.83 -7.10
C SER A 168 22.75 13.98 -8.14
N PRO A 169 22.47 15.20 -8.66
CA PRO A 169 21.50 15.38 -9.74
C PRO A 169 21.84 14.59 -11.02
N GLY A 170 23.13 14.31 -11.25
CA GLY A 170 23.61 13.45 -12.34
C GLY A 170 23.23 11.99 -12.11
N THR A 171 23.40 11.49 -10.90
CA THR A 171 22.98 10.13 -10.51
C THR A 171 21.47 9.95 -10.64
N VAL A 172 20.67 10.94 -10.23
CA VAL A 172 19.21 10.93 -10.41
C VAL A 172 18.85 10.83 -11.91
N ARG A 173 19.54 11.62 -12.78
CA ARG A 173 19.30 11.54 -14.22
C ARG A 173 19.58 10.14 -14.78
N ASN A 174 20.65 9.48 -14.33
CA ASN A 174 20.99 8.13 -14.76
C ASN A 174 19.90 7.13 -14.34
N TYR A 175 19.45 7.14 -13.09
CA TYR A 175 18.36 6.27 -12.64
C TYR A 175 17.06 6.50 -13.41
N LEU A 176 16.69 7.76 -13.73
CA LEU A 176 15.53 8.05 -14.56
C LEU A 176 15.68 7.52 -15.99
N ALA A 177 16.88 7.60 -16.57
CA ALA A 177 17.16 7.08 -17.90
C ALA A 177 17.11 5.55 -17.93
N GLU A 178 17.69 4.88 -16.93
CA GLU A 178 17.66 3.42 -16.78
C GLU A 178 16.24 2.90 -16.58
N ALA A 179 15.48 3.54 -15.68
CA ALA A 179 14.06 3.21 -15.46
C ALA A 179 13.25 3.41 -16.75
N GLY A 180 13.44 4.52 -17.47
CA GLY A 180 12.81 4.78 -18.76
C GLY A 180 13.11 3.71 -19.80
N ALA A 181 14.37 3.30 -19.91
CA ALA A 181 14.80 2.25 -20.84
C ALA A 181 14.16 0.88 -20.52
N LYS A 182 14.10 0.50 -19.23
CA LYS A 182 13.46 -0.74 -18.77
C LYS A 182 11.95 -0.77 -19.04
N LEU A 183 11.31 0.40 -18.96
CA LEU A 183 9.87 0.55 -19.17
C LEU A 183 9.50 0.84 -20.63
N GLY A 184 10.47 1.02 -21.52
CA GLY A 184 10.23 1.42 -22.92
C GLY A 184 9.62 2.82 -23.05
N ALA A 185 9.84 3.71 -22.07
CA ALA A 185 9.23 5.02 -21.97
C ALA A 185 10.06 6.10 -22.70
N ALA A 186 9.41 7.00 -23.42
CA ALA A 186 10.08 8.10 -24.14
C ALA A 186 10.56 9.23 -23.20
N ASN A 187 9.97 9.34 -22.01
CA ASN A 187 10.33 10.37 -21.02
C ASN A 187 9.92 9.94 -19.61
N ARG A 188 10.39 10.73 -18.59
CA ARG A 188 10.11 10.40 -17.17
C ARG A 188 8.64 10.38 -16.80
N ILE A 189 7.79 11.21 -17.45
CA ILE A 189 6.35 11.28 -17.18
C ILE A 189 5.68 9.97 -17.63
N GLU A 190 6.03 9.52 -18.83
CA GLU A 190 5.55 8.24 -19.35
C GLU A 190 6.06 7.06 -18.53
N ALA A 191 7.32 7.09 -18.11
CA ALA A 191 7.89 6.07 -17.22
C ALA A 191 7.12 5.99 -15.89
N SER A 192 6.83 7.13 -15.27
CA SER A 192 6.03 7.19 -14.04
C SER A 192 4.62 6.64 -14.26
N ARG A 193 3.96 7.02 -15.36
CA ARG A 193 2.62 6.53 -15.69
C ARG A 193 2.61 5.00 -15.86
N ILE A 194 3.52 4.46 -16.67
CA ILE A 194 3.63 3.00 -16.88
C ILE A 194 3.85 2.28 -15.55
N ALA A 195 4.80 2.76 -14.74
CA ALA A 195 5.11 2.13 -13.46
C ALA A 195 3.94 2.19 -12.48
N ARG A 196 3.18 3.30 -12.46
CA ARG A 196 1.97 3.46 -11.65
C ARG A 196 0.85 2.53 -12.13
N ASP A 197 0.61 2.47 -13.44
CA ASP A 197 -0.44 1.61 -14.03
C ASP A 197 -0.22 0.12 -13.72
N HIS A 198 1.03 -0.30 -13.57
CA HIS A 198 1.40 -1.65 -13.15
C HIS A 198 1.47 -1.84 -11.63
N GLY A 199 1.35 -0.79 -10.83
CA GLY A 199 1.48 -0.86 -9.36
C GLY A 199 2.92 -1.05 -8.88
N TRP A 200 3.91 -0.59 -9.64
CA TRP A 200 5.33 -0.66 -9.26
C TRP A 200 5.82 0.56 -8.47
N LEU A 201 5.04 1.66 -8.43
CA LEU A 201 5.33 2.84 -7.62
C LEU A 201 4.57 2.87 -6.29
#